data_f4a65f7ad40b97a26a602bde81a61c9b
#
_entry.id   f4a65f7ad40b97a26a602bde81a61c9b
#
_cell.length_a   1.000
_cell.length_b   1.000
_cell.length_c   1.000
_cell.angle_alpha   90.00
_cell.angle_beta   90.00
_cell.angle_gamma   90.00
#
_symmetry.space_group_name_H-M   'P 1'
#
loop_
_entity.id
_entity.type
_entity.pdbx_description
1 polymer ?
#
loop_
_entity_poly.entity_id
_entity_poly.type
_entity_poly.pdbx_seq_one_letter_code
_entity_poly.pdbx_strand_id
1 'polypeptide(L)'
;MLLFVFCSQPSADNDVIDKTTTTIMNEQEIVEEEPELYVMLMWHQHQPFYTKNDDGYYTRPWVRVHATKDYLDMVELVSDYPEMKATFNLTPVLLRQIEDFSNGAKDLYWYYTEIDADILTPDDKKFIISRFFDTNPKVIARFPRYVELRNSSQNSSSWTNQDFRDLQLLFNLAWTDPKYLAQEPLKNLVSKGRDFSEDDKFVLLNEHSKLIDKVIPTHAELWKTGQIEITTTPYAHPILPLIFDTNLASVGDIGAELPKNRFSKPTDAAIQVEKGLDLAEELLGQRPTGMWPAEGAVSQEVLGMFAKEGIKWIATGEHVLSKSLDIPTFKRNTKGIVTNPEVLYTPWYGQLNRQDDVAIFFRDLSISDQVGFTYSGMSPEMAVADMMAALEAAREVSVTLDRPLVVSIVLDGENAWEHYQNDGIDFLSLMYETLTTTDWLKTTTPTEYIEKYGPQIDKLDKVFPASWFQPNFATWIGETEETYAWDYLQKTRAFYDRSLSLIHISEPTRPY
;
A
#
# COMPACT_ATOMS: atom_id res chain seq x y z
N MET A 1 -27.87 48.17 -49.10
CA MET A 1 -27.68 49.24 -50.11
C MET A 1 -26.23 49.10 -50.55
N LEU A 2 -26.08 48.37 -51.65
CA LEU A 2 -25.50 48.87 -52.92
C LEU A 2 -24.03 49.33 -52.74
N LEU A 3 -23.12 48.93 -53.46
CA LEU A 3 -22.83 48.36 -54.77
C LEU A 3 -21.42 48.76 -55.21
N PHE A 4 -20.74 47.85 -55.88
CA PHE A 4 -19.91 47.93 -57.08
C PHE A 4 -18.51 48.57 -57.03
N VAL A 5 -17.50 47.85 -57.38
CA VAL A 5 -16.99 47.22 -58.63
C VAL A 5 -16.08 48.19 -59.45
N PHE A 6 -14.92 47.77 -59.79
CA PHE A 6 -14.24 47.56 -61.08
C PHE A 6 -12.71 47.75 -60.96
N CYS A 7 -11.98 46.70 -61.17
CA CYS A 7 -11.19 46.32 -62.35
C CYS A 7 -10.28 47.39 -62.98
N SER A 8 -8.98 47.06 -62.99
CA SER A 8 -8.20 46.92 -64.23
C SER A 8 -6.77 46.46 -63.98
N GLN A 9 -6.37 45.41 -64.67
CA GLN A 9 -4.97 45.04 -65.00
C GLN A 9 -4.64 45.76 -66.31
N PRO A 10 -3.41 45.65 -66.92
CA PRO A 10 -2.17 44.94 -66.54
C PRO A 10 -0.88 45.74 -66.83
N SER A 11 0.30 45.22 -66.46
CA SER A 11 1.42 45.05 -67.40
C SER A 11 2.63 44.39 -66.74
N ALA A 12 3.26 43.52 -67.48
CA ALA A 12 4.38 42.68 -67.20
C ALA A 12 5.69 43.44 -66.91
N ASP A 13 6.58 42.87 -66.12
CA ASP A 13 7.80 42.22 -66.55
C ASP A 13 8.77 41.89 -65.38
N ASN A 14 9.35 40.70 -65.53
CA ASN A 14 10.69 40.25 -65.17
C ASN A 14 11.05 39.83 -63.75
N ASP A 15 11.16 38.49 -63.61
CA ASP A 15 12.24 37.67 -63.04
C ASP A 15 13.09 38.21 -61.87
N VAL A 16 12.83 37.66 -60.71
CA VAL A 16 13.88 37.16 -59.79
C VAL A 16 13.36 35.90 -59.10
N ILE A 17 13.97 34.76 -59.42
CA ILE A 17 13.79 33.48 -58.75
C ILE A 17 14.49 33.57 -57.39
N ASP A 18 13.72 33.71 -56.31
CA ASP A 18 14.20 33.46 -54.95
C ASP A 18 13.71 32.09 -54.52
N LYS A 19 14.63 31.13 -54.50
CA LYS A 19 14.44 29.78 -53.96
C LYS A 19 14.43 29.85 -52.48
N THR A 20 13.29 30.13 -51.88
CA THR A 20 13.10 29.85 -50.46
C THR A 20 12.94 28.35 -50.28
N THR A 21 14.06 27.71 -49.91
CA THR A 21 14.11 26.32 -49.47
C THR A 21 13.33 26.24 -48.16
N THR A 22 12.11 25.82 -48.22
CA THR A 22 11.35 25.41 -47.04
C THR A 22 12.01 24.14 -46.51
N THR A 23 12.89 24.28 -45.50
CA THR A 23 13.39 23.15 -44.73
C THR A 23 12.20 22.58 -43.95
N ILE A 24 11.61 21.52 -44.47
CA ILE A 24 10.73 20.65 -43.70
C ILE A 24 11.66 20.02 -42.64
N MET A 25 11.57 20.54 -41.42
CA MET A 25 12.08 19.82 -40.27
C MET A 25 11.19 18.58 -40.14
N ASN A 26 11.72 17.43 -40.54
CA ASN A 26 11.18 16.16 -40.11
C ASN A 26 11.26 16.20 -38.58
N GLU A 27 10.13 16.31 -37.90
CA GLU A 27 9.98 15.78 -36.55
C GLU A 27 10.30 14.29 -36.67
N GLN A 28 11.53 13.92 -36.36
CA GLN A 28 11.83 12.52 -36.07
C GLN A 28 10.96 12.22 -34.83
N GLU A 29 9.94 11.40 -35.00
CA GLU A 29 9.36 10.65 -33.88
C GLU A 29 10.53 10.02 -33.16
N ILE A 30 10.79 10.47 -31.95
CA ILE A 30 11.71 9.79 -31.03
C ILE A 30 11.01 8.48 -30.74
N VAL A 31 11.37 7.42 -31.45
CA VAL A 31 10.97 6.06 -31.10
C VAL A 31 11.69 5.77 -29.80
N GLU A 32 10.98 5.89 -28.68
CA GLU A 32 11.49 5.45 -27.38
C GLU A 32 11.82 3.97 -27.52
N GLU A 33 13.07 3.59 -27.28
CA GLU A 33 13.46 2.18 -27.27
C GLU A 33 12.70 1.47 -26.16
N GLU A 34 12.12 0.31 -26.48
CA GLU A 34 11.46 -0.54 -25.50
C GLU A 34 12.45 -0.94 -24.40
N PRO A 35 12.09 -0.83 -23.11
CA PRO A 35 12.96 -1.30 -22.05
C PRO A 35 13.12 -2.82 -22.14
N GLU A 36 14.25 -3.31 -21.72
CA GLU A 36 14.54 -4.75 -21.73
C GLU A 36 13.89 -5.48 -20.53
N LEU A 37 13.55 -4.74 -19.46
CA LEU A 37 12.89 -5.24 -18.27
C LEU A 37 12.00 -4.16 -17.64
N TYR A 38 10.86 -4.57 -17.08
CA TYR A 38 10.05 -3.73 -16.21
C TYR A 38 10.16 -4.14 -14.75
N VAL A 39 10.04 -3.16 -13.86
CA VAL A 39 9.87 -3.37 -12.42
C VAL A 39 8.57 -2.72 -11.96
N MET A 40 7.72 -3.48 -11.31
CA MET A 40 6.52 -3.03 -10.63
C MET A 40 6.76 -3.06 -9.13
N LEU A 41 6.74 -1.87 -8.51
CA LEU A 41 6.79 -1.72 -7.06
C LEU A 41 5.39 -1.49 -6.52
N MET A 42 4.97 -2.28 -5.53
CA MET A 42 3.71 -2.05 -4.83
C MET A 42 3.93 -2.01 -3.32
N TRP A 43 3.55 -0.88 -2.73
CA TRP A 43 3.57 -0.62 -1.30
C TRP A 43 2.17 -0.83 -0.71
N HIS A 44 2.01 -1.91 0.06
CA HIS A 44 0.75 -2.22 0.74
C HIS A 44 0.69 -1.48 2.07
N GLN A 45 -0.19 -0.48 2.18
CA GLN A 45 -0.39 0.31 3.40
C GLN A 45 -1.68 -0.12 4.09
N HIS A 46 -1.54 -0.67 5.28
CA HIS A 46 -2.61 -1.30 6.02
C HIS A 46 -2.51 -1.06 7.53
N GLN A 47 -3.63 -0.68 8.12
CA GLN A 47 -3.87 -0.84 9.55
C GLN A 47 -5.25 -1.46 9.75
N PRO A 48 -5.42 -2.35 10.73
CA PRO A 48 -6.73 -2.90 11.04
C PRO A 48 -7.67 -1.79 11.54
N PHE A 49 -8.96 -2.06 11.53
CA PHE A 49 -9.93 -1.15 12.13
C PHE A 49 -9.78 -1.15 13.67
N TYR A 50 -9.28 -0.04 14.20
CA TYR A 50 -9.17 0.16 15.66
C TYR A 50 -10.48 0.67 16.23
N THR A 51 -10.89 0.08 17.35
CA THR A 51 -12.09 0.53 18.06
C THR A 51 -11.79 1.77 18.90
N LYS A 52 -12.77 2.64 19.04
CA LYS A 52 -12.76 3.73 20.01
C LYS A 52 -13.25 3.23 21.37
N ASN A 53 -12.71 3.79 22.44
CA ASN A 53 -13.22 3.59 23.79
C ASN A 53 -14.53 4.37 24.01
N ASP A 54 -15.11 4.27 25.20
CA ASP A 54 -16.37 4.95 25.55
C ASP A 54 -16.27 6.49 25.49
N ASP A 55 -15.06 7.06 25.60
CA ASP A 55 -14.81 8.50 25.50
C ASP A 55 -14.56 8.95 24.03
N GLY A 56 -14.59 8.04 23.06
CA GLY A 56 -14.44 8.33 21.65
C GLY A 56 -12.99 8.36 21.14
N TYR A 57 -12.00 7.95 21.94
CA TYR A 57 -10.60 7.87 21.53
C TYR A 57 -10.26 6.52 20.94
N TYR A 58 -9.50 6.48 19.82
CA TYR A 58 -8.92 5.26 19.31
C TYR A 58 -8.00 4.60 20.34
N THR A 59 -8.14 3.30 20.52
CA THR A 59 -7.39 2.55 21.55
C THR A 59 -5.91 2.31 21.18
N ARG A 60 -5.54 2.55 19.92
CA ARG A 60 -4.18 2.38 19.39
C ARG A 60 -3.76 3.59 18.56
N PRO A 61 -2.49 3.98 18.54
CA PRO A 61 -1.99 5.14 17.82
C PRO A 61 -1.57 4.88 16.38
N TRP A 62 -1.56 3.61 15.93
CA TRP A 62 -0.79 3.18 14.77
C TRP A 62 -1.17 3.90 13.48
N VAL A 63 -2.45 4.16 13.21
CA VAL A 63 -2.86 4.94 12.04
C VAL A 63 -2.23 6.34 12.06
N ARG A 64 -2.31 7.04 13.19
CA ARG A 64 -1.76 8.39 13.31
C ARG A 64 -0.25 8.41 13.20
N VAL A 65 0.43 7.54 13.92
CA VAL A 65 1.90 7.58 13.96
C VAL A 65 2.52 7.17 12.63
N HIS A 66 1.92 6.23 11.89
CA HIS A 66 2.35 5.94 10.52
C HIS A 66 1.94 7.03 9.53
N ALA A 67 0.85 7.78 9.78
CA ALA A 67 0.49 8.93 8.94
C ALA A 67 1.48 10.11 9.07
N THR A 68 2.21 10.21 10.20
CA THR A 68 3.24 11.22 10.41
C THR A 68 4.65 10.73 10.06
N LYS A 69 4.76 9.49 9.54
CA LYS A 69 6.03 8.85 9.24
C LYS A 69 6.00 8.21 7.85
N ASP A 70 5.30 7.09 7.66
CA ASP A 70 5.49 6.23 6.49
C ASP A 70 4.51 6.52 5.33
N TYR A 71 3.25 6.92 5.61
CA TYR A 71 2.25 7.08 4.55
C TYR A 71 2.46 8.33 3.70
N LEU A 72 2.95 9.39 4.27
CA LEU A 72 3.15 10.65 3.55
C LEU A 72 4.55 10.74 2.91
N ASP A 73 5.62 10.42 3.65
CA ASP A 73 6.99 10.56 3.16
C ASP A 73 7.28 9.65 1.97
N MET A 74 6.77 8.39 1.97
CA MET A 74 6.96 7.46 0.87
C MET A 74 6.37 7.96 -0.45
N VAL A 75 5.17 8.50 -0.43
CA VAL A 75 4.53 9.04 -1.64
C VAL A 75 5.16 10.36 -2.07
N GLU A 76 5.58 11.22 -1.12
CA GLU A 76 6.34 12.43 -1.41
C GLU A 76 7.72 12.10 -1.99
N LEU A 77 8.38 11.03 -1.53
CA LEU A 77 9.67 10.62 -2.07
C LEU A 77 9.57 10.17 -3.53
N VAL A 78 8.50 9.47 -3.92
CA VAL A 78 8.28 9.13 -5.34
C VAL A 78 8.22 10.39 -6.20
N SER A 79 7.62 11.48 -5.70
CA SER A 79 7.51 12.73 -6.45
C SER A 79 8.85 13.42 -6.74
N ASP A 80 9.88 13.12 -5.95
CA ASP A 80 11.23 13.64 -6.16
C ASP A 80 11.94 12.98 -7.37
N TYR A 81 11.39 11.87 -7.89
CA TYR A 81 11.89 11.11 -9.05
C TYR A 81 10.82 11.04 -10.15
N PRO A 82 10.74 12.03 -11.07
CA PRO A 82 9.63 12.14 -12.04
C PRO A 82 9.43 10.92 -12.94
N GLU A 83 10.51 10.18 -13.26
CA GLU A 83 10.46 8.96 -14.08
C GLU A 83 10.06 7.71 -13.26
N MET A 84 10.00 7.82 -11.95
CA MET A 84 9.62 6.71 -11.08
C MET A 84 8.13 6.44 -11.15
N LYS A 85 7.77 5.18 -11.45
CA LYS A 85 6.41 4.67 -11.34
C LYS A 85 6.30 3.74 -10.13
N ALA A 86 5.26 3.90 -9.33
CA ALA A 86 4.97 3.02 -8.19
C ALA A 86 3.47 2.80 -8.02
N THR A 87 3.10 1.71 -7.39
CA THR A 87 1.72 1.41 -7.02
C THR A 87 1.58 1.51 -5.49
N PHE A 88 0.59 2.24 -5.02
CA PHE A 88 0.24 2.31 -3.61
C PHE A 88 -1.09 1.61 -3.37
N ASN A 89 -1.07 0.61 -2.52
CA ASN A 89 -2.30 0.00 -2.04
C ASN A 89 -2.70 0.64 -0.71
N LEU A 90 -3.86 1.29 -0.69
CA LEU A 90 -4.42 1.94 0.49
C LEU A 90 -5.67 1.20 0.93
N THR A 91 -5.63 0.57 2.10
CA THR A 91 -6.80 -0.18 2.58
C THR A 91 -7.94 0.75 2.98
N PRO A 92 -9.20 0.40 2.69
CA PRO A 92 -10.34 1.28 2.98
C PRO A 92 -10.48 1.63 4.46
N VAL A 93 -10.22 0.66 5.35
CA VAL A 93 -10.27 0.90 6.81
C VAL A 93 -9.16 1.82 7.28
N LEU A 94 -8.00 1.84 6.62
CA LEU A 94 -6.94 2.82 6.86
C LEU A 94 -7.38 4.22 6.41
N LEU A 95 -7.84 4.34 5.16
CA LEU A 95 -8.31 5.62 4.60
C LEU A 95 -9.41 6.25 5.47
N ARG A 96 -10.39 5.46 5.91
CA ARG A 96 -11.48 5.95 6.79
C ARG A 96 -10.94 6.45 8.13
N GLN A 97 -9.94 5.80 8.70
CA GLN A 97 -9.35 6.22 9.98
C GLN A 97 -8.46 7.46 9.79
N ILE A 98 -7.70 7.59 8.70
CA ILE A 98 -6.95 8.81 8.38
C ILE A 98 -7.92 10.00 8.21
N GLU A 99 -9.01 9.82 7.46
CA GLU A 99 -10.05 10.83 7.31
C GLU A 99 -10.64 11.24 8.68
N ASP A 100 -10.90 10.29 9.56
CA ASP A 100 -11.44 10.56 10.88
C ASP A 100 -10.45 11.36 11.75
N PHE A 101 -9.14 11.07 11.69
CA PHE A 101 -8.11 11.87 12.32
C PHE A 101 -8.04 13.30 11.74
N SER A 102 -8.13 13.46 10.43
CA SER A 102 -8.21 14.80 9.78
C SER A 102 -9.46 15.57 10.22
N ASN A 103 -10.55 14.88 10.56
CA ASN A 103 -11.76 15.47 11.13
C ASN A 103 -11.69 15.68 12.65
N GLY A 104 -10.52 15.51 13.27
CA GLY A 104 -10.27 15.82 14.67
C GLY A 104 -10.41 14.65 15.64
N ALA A 105 -10.53 13.42 15.17
CA ALA A 105 -10.44 12.26 16.03
C ALA A 105 -9.04 12.17 16.67
N LYS A 106 -8.97 11.53 17.83
CA LYS A 106 -7.75 11.35 18.59
C LYS A 106 -7.61 9.90 19.04
N ASP A 107 -6.36 9.46 19.26
CA ASP A 107 -6.06 8.23 19.95
C ASP A 107 -5.70 8.46 21.43
N LEU A 108 -5.63 7.38 22.21
CA LEU A 108 -5.27 7.47 23.64
C LEU A 108 -3.88 8.06 23.87
N TYR A 109 -2.91 7.83 22.95
CA TYR A 109 -1.56 8.37 23.12
C TYR A 109 -1.54 9.88 22.85
N TRP A 110 -2.36 10.36 21.91
CA TRP A 110 -2.60 11.79 21.71
C TRP A 110 -3.23 12.40 22.98
N TYR A 111 -4.30 11.81 23.48
CA TYR A 111 -4.98 12.26 24.69
C TYR A 111 -4.02 12.37 25.89
N TYR A 112 -3.25 11.33 26.16
CA TYR A 112 -2.26 11.35 27.23
C TYR A 112 -1.09 12.29 26.97
N THR A 113 -0.77 12.64 25.74
CA THR A 113 0.19 13.69 25.42
C THR A 113 -0.35 15.09 25.74
N GLU A 114 -1.64 15.36 25.48
CA GLU A 114 -2.26 16.66 25.76
C GLU A 114 -2.41 16.97 27.24
N ILE A 115 -2.52 15.95 28.11
CA ILE A 115 -2.64 16.20 29.55
C ILE A 115 -1.39 16.92 30.04
N ASP A 116 -1.58 18.05 30.76
CA ASP A 116 -0.47 18.75 31.41
C ASP A 116 0.22 17.81 32.41
N ALA A 117 1.56 17.72 32.29
CA ALA A 117 2.35 16.82 33.13
C ALA A 117 2.23 17.12 34.62
N ASP A 118 1.87 18.35 35.00
CA ASP A 118 1.74 18.78 36.39
C ASP A 118 0.46 18.27 37.07
N ILE A 119 -0.54 17.82 36.27
CA ILE A 119 -1.82 17.31 36.77
C ILE A 119 -2.03 15.82 36.50
N LEU A 120 -1.05 15.10 35.95
CA LEU A 120 -1.15 13.65 35.68
C LEU A 120 -1.47 12.87 36.96
N THR A 121 -2.54 12.06 36.87
CA THR A 121 -2.89 11.11 37.92
C THR A 121 -1.92 9.93 37.96
N PRO A 122 -1.92 9.11 39.04
CA PRO A 122 -1.12 7.88 39.08
C PRO A 122 -1.44 6.89 37.95
N ASP A 123 -2.69 6.82 37.52
CA ASP A 123 -3.11 5.93 36.40
C ASP A 123 -2.63 6.47 35.06
N ASP A 124 -2.68 7.78 34.82
CA ASP A 124 -2.11 8.42 33.62
C ASP A 124 -0.60 8.15 33.52
N LYS A 125 0.12 8.36 34.63
CA LYS A 125 1.57 8.08 34.73
C LYS A 125 1.87 6.63 34.41
N LYS A 126 1.07 5.69 34.92
CA LYS A 126 1.22 4.26 34.65
C LYS A 126 1.01 3.95 33.16
N PHE A 127 -0.01 4.52 32.52
CA PHE A 127 -0.23 4.35 31.07
C PHE A 127 0.97 4.86 30.28
N ILE A 128 1.39 6.10 30.54
CA ILE A 128 2.51 6.75 29.84
C ILE A 128 3.78 5.90 29.95
N ILE A 129 4.17 5.45 31.14
CA ILE A 129 5.36 4.61 31.33
C ILE A 129 5.25 3.28 30.59
N SER A 130 4.07 2.67 30.57
CA SER A 130 3.88 1.36 29.98
C SER A 130 3.78 1.38 28.45
N ARG A 131 3.47 2.54 27.85
CA ARG A 131 3.11 2.62 26.43
C ARG A 131 3.95 3.60 25.61
N PHE A 132 4.50 4.64 26.20
CA PHE A 132 5.25 5.66 25.46
C PHE A 132 6.69 5.26 25.13
N PHE A 133 6.97 3.95 25.17
CA PHE A 133 8.17 3.32 24.60
C PHE A 133 7.80 2.29 23.52
N ASP A 134 6.56 2.31 23.05
CA ASP A 134 6.08 1.45 21.96
C ASP A 134 6.65 1.96 20.61
N THR A 135 7.94 1.76 20.39
CA THR A 135 8.68 2.06 19.16
C THR A 135 9.98 1.26 19.08
N ASN A 136 10.61 1.22 17.91
CA ASN A 136 11.84 0.47 17.71
C ASN A 136 12.99 1.04 18.56
N PRO A 137 13.80 0.19 19.21
CA PRO A 137 14.99 0.64 19.94
C PRO A 137 15.96 1.49 19.14
N LYS A 138 16.10 1.29 17.83
CA LYS A 138 16.94 2.12 16.96
C LYS A 138 16.41 3.55 16.87
N VAL A 139 15.08 3.71 16.82
CA VAL A 139 14.44 5.04 16.81
C VAL A 139 14.61 5.74 18.16
N ILE A 140 14.43 5.02 19.30
CA ILE A 140 14.69 5.57 20.62
C ILE A 140 16.14 6.08 20.74
N ALA A 141 17.10 5.34 20.18
CA ALA A 141 18.53 5.69 20.24
C ALA A 141 18.89 7.02 19.56
N ARG A 142 18.03 7.54 18.69
CA ARG A 142 18.21 8.87 18.06
C ARG A 142 18.09 10.02 19.07
N PHE A 143 17.39 9.80 20.19
CA PHE A 143 17.06 10.82 21.18
C PHE A 143 17.70 10.48 22.54
N PRO A 144 18.84 11.10 22.91
CA PRO A 144 19.56 10.76 24.16
C PRO A 144 18.68 10.81 25.40
N ARG A 145 17.79 11.82 25.51
CA ARG A 145 16.85 11.95 26.63
C ARG A 145 15.83 10.80 26.68
N TYR A 146 15.40 10.30 25.52
CA TYR A 146 14.47 9.16 25.45
C TYR A 146 15.14 7.88 25.94
N VAL A 147 16.42 7.68 25.61
CA VAL A 147 17.25 6.57 26.15
C VAL A 147 17.38 6.67 27.66
N GLU A 148 17.67 7.85 28.24
CA GLU A 148 17.73 8.09 29.69
C GLU A 148 16.42 7.67 30.37
N LEU A 149 15.28 8.14 29.84
CA LEU A 149 13.95 7.83 30.37
C LEU A 149 13.65 6.34 30.29
N ARG A 150 13.94 5.70 29.16
CA ARG A 150 13.76 4.25 29.01
C ARG A 150 14.56 3.46 30.04
N ASN A 151 15.83 3.81 30.23
CA ASN A 151 16.70 3.13 31.19
C ASN A 151 16.26 3.31 32.66
N SER A 152 15.62 4.44 32.98
CA SER A 152 15.12 4.74 34.34
C SER A 152 13.67 4.33 34.56
N SER A 153 12.94 3.84 33.53
CA SER A 153 11.50 3.57 33.60
C SER A 153 11.08 2.58 34.67
N GLN A 154 11.93 1.59 34.98
CA GLN A 154 11.67 0.62 36.07
C GLN A 154 11.73 1.24 37.47
N ASN A 155 12.39 2.41 37.62
CA ASN A 155 12.51 3.16 38.87
C ASN A 155 11.77 4.52 38.75
N SER A 156 10.70 4.57 38.01
CA SER A 156 9.90 5.79 37.67
C SER A 156 9.23 6.46 38.89
N SER A 157 9.27 5.83 40.06
CA SER A 157 8.82 6.47 41.32
C SER A 157 9.62 7.73 41.71
N SER A 158 10.84 7.88 41.15
CA SER A 158 11.68 9.07 41.33
C SER A 158 11.49 10.13 40.23
N TRP A 159 10.64 9.87 39.25
CA TRP A 159 10.43 10.79 38.11
C TRP A 159 9.69 12.04 38.55
N THR A 160 10.14 13.16 38.02
CA THR A 160 9.51 14.47 38.14
C THR A 160 8.42 14.64 37.05
N ASN A 161 7.60 15.68 37.17
CA ASN A 161 6.65 16.01 36.12
C ASN A 161 7.36 16.35 34.79
N GLN A 162 8.60 16.89 34.84
CA GLN A 162 9.40 17.14 33.65
C GLN A 162 9.79 15.84 32.91
N ASP A 163 10.07 14.76 33.64
CA ASP A 163 10.39 13.47 33.03
C ASP A 163 9.19 12.92 32.24
N PHE A 164 7.98 13.08 32.77
CA PHE A 164 6.74 12.71 32.08
C PHE A 164 6.47 13.60 30.87
N ARG A 165 6.66 14.92 30.98
CA ARG A 165 6.50 15.87 29.88
C ARG A 165 7.47 15.55 28.73
N ASP A 166 8.72 15.29 29.07
CA ASP A 166 9.73 14.89 28.09
C ASP A 166 9.33 13.59 27.40
N LEU A 167 8.82 12.58 28.13
CA LEU A 167 8.39 11.31 27.56
C LEU A 167 7.17 11.48 26.65
N GLN A 168 6.18 12.28 27.06
CA GLN A 168 5.00 12.59 26.24
C GLN A 168 5.37 13.18 24.88
N LEU A 169 6.36 14.04 24.83
CA LEU A 169 6.82 14.66 23.59
C LEU A 169 7.72 13.73 22.79
N LEU A 170 8.69 13.07 23.42
CA LEU A 170 9.69 12.24 22.75
C LEU A 170 9.08 11.02 22.03
N PHE A 171 8.02 10.43 22.58
CA PHE A 171 7.28 9.38 21.89
C PHE A 171 6.78 9.86 20.53
N ASN A 172 6.15 11.03 20.47
CA ASN A 172 5.60 11.58 19.23
C ASN A 172 6.70 12.08 18.28
N LEU A 173 7.80 12.65 18.77
CA LEU A 173 8.97 12.96 17.92
C LEU A 173 9.57 11.71 17.30
N ALA A 174 9.63 10.60 18.06
CA ALA A 174 10.15 9.33 17.58
C ALA A 174 9.31 8.74 16.42
N TRP A 175 8.02 9.02 16.42
CA TRP A 175 7.08 8.63 15.38
C TRP A 175 6.85 9.73 14.32
N THR A 176 7.82 10.63 14.16
CA THR A 176 7.81 11.62 13.09
C THR A 176 8.98 11.33 12.15
N ASP A 177 8.72 11.32 10.84
CA ASP A 177 9.75 11.04 9.84
C ASP A 177 10.91 12.03 9.92
N PRO A 178 12.17 11.59 9.73
CA PRO A 178 13.36 12.44 9.74
C PRO A 178 13.29 13.64 8.79
N LYS A 179 12.62 13.52 7.64
CA LYS A 179 12.40 14.59 6.68
C LYS A 179 11.66 15.78 7.32
N TYR A 180 10.62 15.51 8.12
CA TYR A 180 9.85 16.54 8.80
C TYR A 180 10.55 17.04 10.06
N LEU A 181 11.25 16.16 10.79
CA LEU A 181 12.07 16.54 11.92
C LEU A 181 13.21 17.50 11.56
N ALA A 182 13.67 17.50 10.32
CA ALA A 182 14.67 18.45 9.81
C ALA A 182 14.11 19.84 9.49
N GLN A 183 12.79 20.04 9.53
CA GLN A 183 12.10 21.29 9.18
C GLN A 183 11.58 22.02 10.42
N GLU A 184 11.46 23.36 10.31
CA GLU A 184 10.82 24.17 11.35
C GLU A 184 9.29 23.93 11.34
N PRO A 185 8.64 23.86 12.50
CA PRO A 185 9.20 24.11 13.85
C PRO A 185 9.80 22.88 14.54
N LEU A 186 9.65 21.66 13.98
CA LEU A 186 10.08 20.41 14.62
C LEU A 186 11.60 20.35 14.85
N LYS A 187 12.38 20.92 13.95
CA LYS A 187 13.84 21.04 14.09
C LYS A 187 14.26 21.70 15.41
N ASN A 188 13.53 22.71 15.85
CA ASN A 188 13.80 23.35 17.13
C ASN A 188 13.55 22.42 18.32
N LEU A 189 12.49 21.58 18.25
CA LEU A 189 12.19 20.60 19.28
C LEU A 189 13.28 19.51 19.36
N VAL A 190 13.73 19.03 18.19
CA VAL A 190 14.85 18.07 18.12
C VAL A 190 16.12 18.68 18.71
N SER A 191 16.45 19.94 18.34
CA SER A 191 17.63 20.62 18.85
C SER A 191 17.57 20.92 20.36
N LYS A 192 16.37 21.18 20.88
CA LYS A 192 16.13 21.34 22.32
C LYS A 192 16.38 20.05 23.09
N GLY A 193 15.90 18.93 22.60
CA GLY A 193 16.20 17.58 23.01
C GLY A 193 15.72 17.16 24.40
N ARG A 194 15.41 18.08 25.30
CA ARG A 194 14.93 17.85 26.68
C ARG A 194 14.35 19.13 27.30
N ASP A 195 13.80 19.02 28.50
CA ASP A 195 13.20 20.14 29.27
C ASP A 195 12.08 20.83 28.46
N PHE A 196 11.26 20.03 27.81
CA PHE A 196 10.16 20.51 26.99
C PHE A 196 9.08 21.23 27.85
N SER A 197 8.36 22.15 27.22
CA SER A 197 7.21 22.85 27.80
C SER A 197 5.91 22.21 27.33
N GLU A 198 4.79 22.61 27.92
CA GLU A 198 3.46 22.24 27.40
C GLU A 198 3.20 22.83 26.00
N ASP A 199 3.71 24.05 25.75
CA ASP A 199 3.64 24.67 24.42
C ASP A 199 4.39 23.86 23.36
N ASP A 200 5.52 23.24 23.70
CA ASP A 200 6.26 22.36 22.78
C ASP A 200 5.42 21.14 22.36
N LYS A 201 4.63 20.57 23.28
CA LYS A 201 3.71 19.47 22.96
C LYS A 201 2.63 19.92 21.99
N PHE A 202 2.06 21.11 22.23
CA PHE A 202 1.07 21.69 21.33
C PHE A 202 1.63 21.95 19.93
N VAL A 203 2.84 22.49 19.83
CA VAL A 203 3.54 22.70 18.55
C VAL A 203 3.67 21.38 17.80
N LEU A 204 4.15 20.31 18.46
CA LEU A 204 4.35 18.99 17.84
C LEU A 204 3.02 18.38 17.35
N LEU A 205 2.00 18.36 18.19
CA LEU A 205 0.71 17.78 17.84
C LEU A 205 0.01 18.55 16.70
N ASN A 206 0.20 19.87 16.65
CA ASN A 206 -0.30 20.67 15.54
C ASN A 206 0.42 20.34 14.21
N GLU A 207 1.72 20.07 14.23
CA GLU A 207 2.42 19.61 13.03
C GLU A 207 1.97 18.20 12.62
N HIS A 208 1.73 17.29 13.57
CA HIS A 208 1.14 15.98 13.28
C HIS A 208 -0.22 16.11 12.56
N SER A 209 -1.11 16.99 13.03
CA SER A 209 -2.39 17.26 12.34
C SER A 209 -2.17 17.68 10.89
N LYS A 210 -1.23 18.59 10.64
CA LYS A 210 -0.93 19.07 9.28
C LYS A 210 -0.36 17.98 8.38
N LEU A 211 0.44 17.06 8.92
CA LEU A 211 0.99 15.93 8.16
C LEU A 211 -0.12 14.93 7.80
N ILE A 212 -0.98 14.59 8.76
CA ILE A 212 -2.13 13.70 8.55
C ILE A 212 -3.04 14.25 7.46
N ASP A 213 -3.35 15.55 7.50
CA ASP A 213 -4.22 16.22 6.53
C ASP A 213 -3.69 16.15 5.10
N LYS A 214 -2.39 15.92 4.91
CA LYS A 214 -1.76 15.81 3.59
C LYS A 214 -1.80 14.41 3.01
N VAL A 215 -1.95 13.36 3.82
CA VAL A 215 -1.80 11.96 3.34
C VAL A 215 -2.70 11.67 2.14
N ILE A 216 -4.01 11.79 2.30
CA ILE A 216 -4.98 11.48 1.24
C ILE A 216 -4.83 12.43 0.04
N PRO A 217 -4.76 13.77 0.21
CA PRO A 217 -4.61 14.68 -0.92
C PRO A 217 -3.34 14.45 -1.74
N THR A 218 -2.20 14.16 -1.10
CA THR A 218 -0.93 13.93 -1.80
C THR A 218 -0.99 12.68 -2.68
N HIS A 219 -1.53 11.58 -2.16
CA HIS A 219 -1.76 10.37 -2.96
C HIS A 219 -2.70 10.64 -4.14
N ALA A 220 -3.82 11.31 -3.90
CA ALA A 220 -4.80 11.64 -4.94
C ALA A 220 -4.20 12.51 -6.05
N GLU A 221 -3.36 13.48 -5.70
CA GLU A 221 -2.71 14.37 -6.68
C GLU A 221 -1.69 13.62 -7.53
N LEU A 222 -0.80 12.84 -6.94
CA LEU A 222 0.18 12.06 -7.69
C LEU A 222 -0.47 10.99 -8.56
N TRP A 223 -1.60 10.42 -8.14
CA TRP A 223 -2.37 9.52 -8.97
C TRP A 223 -2.93 10.21 -10.22
N LYS A 224 -3.43 11.44 -10.10
CA LYS A 224 -3.92 12.24 -11.24
C LYS A 224 -2.83 12.54 -12.27
N THR A 225 -1.59 12.69 -11.83
CA THR A 225 -0.46 12.90 -12.76
C THR A 225 -0.07 11.63 -13.51
N GLY A 226 -0.54 10.46 -13.07
CA GLY A 226 -0.14 9.15 -13.60
C GLY A 226 1.26 8.71 -13.17
N GLN A 227 1.89 9.39 -12.21
CA GLN A 227 3.16 8.96 -11.66
C GLN A 227 3.00 7.75 -10.76
N ILE A 228 1.91 7.66 -10.03
CA ILE A 228 1.56 6.49 -9.25
C ILE A 228 0.24 5.88 -9.72
N GLU A 229 0.05 4.61 -9.45
CA GLU A 229 -1.26 3.95 -9.49
C GLU A 229 -1.72 3.69 -8.05
N ILE A 230 -2.99 4.00 -7.75
CA ILE A 230 -3.57 3.61 -6.47
C ILE A 230 -4.49 2.41 -6.66
N THR A 231 -4.32 1.44 -5.79
CA THR A 231 -5.20 0.29 -5.64
C THR A 231 -5.73 0.23 -4.22
N THR A 232 -6.74 -0.58 -4.00
CA THR A 232 -7.35 -0.77 -2.69
C THR A 232 -7.56 -2.26 -2.39
N THR A 233 -8.14 -2.56 -1.23
CA THR A 233 -8.53 -3.92 -0.83
C THR A 233 -10.04 -4.01 -0.66
N PRO A 234 -10.60 -5.22 -0.49
CA PRO A 234 -11.94 -5.37 0.05
C PRO A 234 -12.08 -4.63 1.39
N TYR A 235 -13.24 -4.02 1.66
CA TYR A 235 -13.46 -2.96 2.66
C TYR A 235 -12.84 -3.20 4.05
N ALA A 236 -13.15 -4.31 4.69
CA ALA A 236 -12.66 -4.63 6.03
C ALA A 236 -11.47 -5.60 6.02
N HIS A 237 -10.75 -5.67 4.91
CA HIS A 237 -9.59 -6.55 4.71
C HIS A 237 -9.86 -8.04 4.98
N PRO A 238 -10.99 -8.61 4.54
CA PRO A 238 -11.31 -10.00 4.79
C PRO A 238 -10.58 -10.94 3.84
N ILE A 239 -10.33 -12.16 4.29
CA ILE A 239 -9.90 -13.26 3.41
C ILE A 239 -11.08 -13.70 2.54
N LEU A 240 -11.23 -13.06 1.37
CA LEU A 240 -12.42 -13.24 0.51
C LEU A 240 -12.74 -14.70 0.19
N PRO A 241 -11.77 -15.59 -0.15
CA PRO A 241 -12.07 -17.00 -0.38
C PRO A 241 -12.78 -17.65 0.81
N LEU A 242 -12.41 -17.31 2.04
CA LEU A 242 -13.03 -17.89 3.24
C LEU A 242 -14.40 -17.28 3.54
N ILE A 243 -14.64 -15.99 3.21
CA ILE A 243 -15.97 -15.40 3.24
C ILE A 243 -16.88 -16.04 2.18
N PHE A 244 -16.33 -16.26 1.00
CA PHE A 244 -17.06 -16.96 -0.08
C PHE A 244 -17.45 -18.37 0.37
N ASP A 245 -16.49 -19.18 0.85
CA ASP A 245 -16.69 -20.54 1.30
C ASP A 245 -15.51 -21.04 2.14
N THR A 246 -15.72 -21.31 3.43
CA THR A 246 -14.68 -21.87 4.31
C THR A 246 -14.12 -23.23 3.84
N ASN A 247 -14.87 -23.98 3.02
CA ASN A 247 -14.39 -25.26 2.48
C ASN A 247 -13.25 -25.10 1.49
N LEU A 248 -13.00 -23.89 0.95
CA LEU A 248 -11.84 -23.62 0.09
C LEU A 248 -10.51 -23.84 0.83
N ALA A 249 -10.49 -23.74 2.15
CA ALA A 249 -9.30 -24.01 2.96
C ALA A 249 -8.77 -25.44 2.76
N SER A 250 -9.65 -26.44 2.60
CA SER A 250 -9.26 -27.83 2.43
C SER A 250 -8.61 -28.14 1.06
N VAL A 251 -8.63 -27.20 0.12
CA VAL A 251 -7.96 -27.39 -1.18
C VAL A 251 -6.45 -27.19 -1.03
N GLY A 252 -6.05 -26.16 -0.27
CA GLY A 252 -4.63 -25.87 0.01
C GLY A 252 -4.06 -26.70 1.16
N ASP A 253 -4.91 -27.10 2.10
CA ASP A 253 -4.56 -27.93 3.26
C ASP A 253 -5.62 -29.00 3.50
N ILE A 254 -5.37 -30.20 3.00
CA ILE A 254 -6.30 -31.35 3.10
C ILE A 254 -6.56 -31.74 4.57
N GLY A 255 -5.65 -31.41 5.49
CA GLY A 255 -5.73 -31.70 6.91
C GLY A 255 -6.36 -30.59 7.76
N ALA A 256 -6.71 -29.46 7.16
CA ALA A 256 -7.28 -28.33 7.90
C ALA A 256 -8.56 -28.70 8.66
N GLU A 257 -8.64 -28.35 9.94
CA GLU A 257 -9.86 -28.49 10.74
C GLU A 257 -10.86 -27.41 10.27
N LEU A 258 -11.96 -27.85 9.67
CA LEU A 258 -12.99 -26.94 9.19
C LEU A 258 -14.06 -26.66 10.28
N PRO A 259 -14.73 -25.48 10.24
CA PRO A 259 -15.84 -25.15 11.12
C PRO A 259 -16.97 -26.21 11.01
N LYS A 260 -17.59 -26.55 12.14
CA LYS A 260 -18.76 -27.45 12.17
C LYS A 260 -19.91 -26.93 11.32
N ASN A 261 -20.05 -25.61 11.27
CA ASN A 261 -21.04 -24.92 10.47
C ASN A 261 -20.33 -24.15 9.36
N ARG A 262 -20.32 -24.71 8.16
CA ARG A 262 -19.74 -24.07 6.97
C ARG A 262 -20.20 -22.62 6.86
N PHE A 263 -19.26 -21.68 6.78
CA PHE A 263 -19.53 -20.29 6.43
C PHE A 263 -19.42 -20.15 4.91
N SER A 264 -20.47 -19.68 4.26
CA SER A 264 -20.48 -19.42 2.82
C SER A 264 -21.43 -18.27 2.54
N LYS A 265 -20.84 -17.09 2.24
CA LYS A 265 -21.56 -15.83 2.02
C LYS A 265 -21.00 -15.06 0.81
N PRO A 266 -21.18 -15.57 -0.42
CA PRO A 266 -20.67 -14.92 -1.63
C PRO A 266 -21.14 -13.47 -1.79
N THR A 267 -22.37 -13.16 -1.37
CA THR A 267 -22.90 -11.79 -1.42
C THR A 267 -22.16 -10.86 -0.46
N ASP A 268 -21.83 -11.34 0.75
CA ASP A 268 -21.08 -10.54 1.73
C ASP A 268 -19.67 -10.27 1.19
N ALA A 269 -19.02 -11.27 0.53
CA ALA A 269 -17.73 -11.10 -0.13
C ALA A 269 -17.79 -10.04 -1.24
N ALA A 270 -18.81 -10.09 -2.12
CA ALA A 270 -19.00 -9.11 -3.18
C ALA A 270 -19.18 -7.68 -2.64
N ILE A 271 -19.98 -7.51 -1.58
CA ILE A 271 -20.21 -6.21 -0.92
C ILE A 271 -18.89 -5.65 -0.33
N GLN A 272 -17.97 -6.50 0.13
CA GLN A 272 -16.67 -6.05 0.60
C GLN A 272 -15.84 -5.44 -0.55
N VAL A 273 -15.89 -6.02 -1.73
CA VAL A 273 -15.20 -5.49 -2.93
C VAL A 273 -15.82 -4.15 -3.34
N GLU A 274 -17.14 -4.11 -3.53
CA GLU A 274 -17.88 -2.91 -3.90
C GLU A 274 -17.60 -1.75 -2.95
N LYS A 275 -17.80 -1.95 -1.64
CA LYS A 275 -17.57 -0.91 -0.63
C LYS A 275 -16.13 -0.44 -0.53
N GLY A 276 -15.16 -1.32 -0.77
CA GLY A 276 -13.74 -0.95 -0.80
C GLY A 276 -13.46 0.04 -1.92
N LEU A 277 -13.96 -0.24 -3.12
CA LEU A 277 -13.83 0.62 -4.28
C LEU A 277 -14.58 1.94 -4.11
N ASP A 278 -15.81 1.91 -3.60
CA ASP A 278 -16.63 3.10 -3.40
C ASP A 278 -15.97 4.08 -2.42
N LEU A 279 -15.39 3.58 -1.33
CA LEU A 279 -14.68 4.45 -0.38
C LEU A 279 -13.38 5.01 -0.97
N ALA A 280 -12.62 4.20 -1.71
CA ALA A 280 -11.42 4.69 -2.38
C ALA A 280 -11.76 5.80 -3.39
N GLU A 281 -12.82 5.62 -4.18
CA GLU A 281 -13.31 6.63 -5.12
C GLU A 281 -13.80 7.91 -4.40
N GLU A 282 -14.54 7.76 -3.29
CA GLU A 282 -15.02 8.87 -2.47
C GLU A 282 -13.86 9.75 -1.96
N LEU A 283 -12.81 9.14 -1.41
CA LEU A 283 -11.74 9.88 -0.75
C LEU A 283 -10.60 10.30 -1.67
N LEU A 284 -10.35 9.55 -2.75
CA LEU A 284 -9.23 9.79 -3.67
C LEU A 284 -9.66 10.40 -5.01
N GLY A 285 -10.97 10.45 -5.27
CA GLY A 285 -11.54 11.10 -6.45
C GLY A 285 -11.47 10.31 -7.76
N GLN A 286 -10.94 9.08 -7.73
CA GLN A 286 -10.89 8.15 -8.85
C GLN A 286 -11.19 6.73 -8.35
N ARG A 287 -11.84 5.90 -9.20
CA ARG A 287 -12.10 4.50 -8.88
C ARG A 287 -10.92 3.64 -9.29
N PRO A 288 -10.30 2.86 -8.39
CA PRO A 288 -9.21 1.94 -8.73
C PRO A 288 -9.63 0.89 -9.76
N THR A 289 -8.75 0.59 -10.70
CA THR A 289 -8.92 -0.49 -11.67
C THR A 289 -8.13 -1.75 -11.30
N GLY A 290 -7.28 -1.65 -10.30
CA GLY A 290 -6.57 -2.76 -9.68
C GLY A 290 -7.04 -2.99 -8.24
N MET A 291 -6.84 -4.22 -7.75
CA MET A 291 -7.12 -4.55 -6.35
C MET A 291 -6.05 -5.48 -5.77
N TRP A 292 -5.58 -5.14 -4.59
CA TRP A 292 -4.86 -6.09 -3.75
C TRP A 292 -5.90 -6.90 -2.95
N PRO A 293 -6.14 -8.18 -3.27
CA PRO A 293 -6.94 -9.02 -2.38
C PRO A 293 -6.29 -9.04 -0.99
N ALA A 294 -7.10 -8.90 0.05
CA ALA A 294 -6.58 -8.90 1.42
C ALA A 294 -5.64 -10.10 1.63
N GLU A 295 -4.41 -9.84 2.11
CA GLU A 295 -3.36 -10.84 2.29
C GLU A 295 -3.01 -11.62 1.00
N GLY A 296 -3.20 -11.00 -0.17
CA GLY A 296 -3.00 -11.68 -1.45
C GLY A 296 -3.86 -12.95 -1.60
N ALA A 297 -4.91 -13.09 -0.79
CA ALA A 297 -5.74 -14.28 -0.75
C ALA A 297 -6.71 -14.33 -1.94
N VAL A 298 -6.52 -15.33 -2.77
CA VAL A 298 -7.29 -15.51 -4.02
C VAL A 298 -7.84 -16.92 -4.15
N SER A 299 -8.83 -17.07 -5.01
CA SER A 299 -9.31 -18.35 -5.55
C SER A 299 -10.05 -18.10 -6.86
N GLN A 300 -10.27 -19.14 -7.64
CA GLN A 300 -11.04 -19.05 -8.90
C GLN A 300 -12.43 -18.42 -8.67
N GLU A 301 -13.06 -18.75 -7.55
CA GLU A 301 -14.43 -18.35 -7.24
C GLU A 301 -14.58 -16.84 -6.99
N VAL A 302 -13.54 -16.17 -6.45
CA VAL A 302 -13.60 -14.74 -6.15
C VAL A 302 -13.21 -13.84 -7.33
N LEU A 303 -12.54 -14.38 -8.37
CA LEU A 303 -12.13 -13.57 -9.53
C LEU A 303 -13.31 -12.88 -10.23
N GLY A 304 -14.43 -13.58 -10.36
CA GLY A 304 -15.63 -13.01 -10.97
C GLY A 304 -16.24 -11.84 -10.23
N MET A 305 -15.93 -11.69 -8.95
CA MET A 305 -16.37 -10.51 -8.16
C MET A 305 -15.54 -9.29 -8.55
N PHE A 306 -14.23 -9.46 -8.71
CA PHE A 306 -13.34 -8.38 -9.14
C PHE A 306 -13.70 -7.90 -10.56
N ALA A 307 -13.86 -8.82 -11.52
CA ALA A 307 -14.24 -8.49 -12.89
C ALA A 307 -15.58 -7.75 -12.97
N LYS A 308 -16.57 -8.15 -12.17
CA LYS A 308 -17.91 -7.51 -12.12
C LYS A 308 -17.82 -6.05 -11.70
N GLU A 309 -16.91 -5.73 -10.79
CA GLU A 309 -16.69 -4.36 -10.30
C GLU A 309 -15.71 -3.56 -11.17
N GLY A 310 -15.30 -4.10 -12.32
CA GLY A 310 -14.43 -3.42 -13.29
C GLY A 310 -12.94 -3.52 -13.01
N ILE A 311 -12.54 -4.36 -12.05
CA ILE A 311 -11.13 -4.61 -11.74
C ILE A 311 -10.48 -5.34 -12.93
N LYS A 312 -9.37 -4.80 -13.40
CA LYS A 312 -8.58 -5.29 -14.53
C LYS A 312 -7.41 -6.17 -14.09
N TRP A 313 -6.87 -5.90 -12.91
CA TRP A 313 -5.76 -6.67 -12.38
C TRP A 313 -5.83 -6.83 -10.85
N ILE A 314 -5.20 -7.91 -10.39
CA ILE A 314 -4.92 -8.19 -8.99
C ILE A 314 -3.46 -8.62 -8.85
N ALA A 315 -2.96 -8.68 -7.60
CA ALA A 315 -1.66 -9.28 -7.33
C ALA A 315 -1.78 -10.32 -6.20
N THR A 316 -0.86 -11.30 -6.20
CA THR A 316 -0.77 -12.35 -5.17
C THR A 316 0.65 -12.93 -5.10
N GLY A 317 0.87 -14.01 -4.35
CA GLY A 317 2.17 -14.64 -4.18
C GLY A 317 2.53 -15.65 -5.27
N GLU A 318 3.83 -15.87 -5.47
CA GLU A 318 4.37 -16.86 -6.44
C GLU A 318 3.89 -18.30 -6.18
N HIS A 319 3.53 -18.62 -4.93
CA HIS A 319 3.00 -19.94 -4.58
C HIS A 319 1.64 -20.23 -5.23
N VAL A 320 0.81 -19.19 -5.40
CA VAL A 320 -0.46 -19.31 -6.11
C VAL A 320 -0.20 -19.70 -7.56
N LEU A 321 0.77 -19.05 -8.22
CA LEU A 321 1.12 -19.36 -9.61
C LEU A 321 1.63 -20.80 -9.76
N SER A 322 2.62 -21.20 -8.95
CA SER A 322 3.18 -22.53 -9.05
C SER A 322 2.13 -23.62 -8.85
N LYS A 323 1.19 -23.43 -7.91
CA LYS A 323 0.07 -24.35 -7.67
C LYS A 323 -0.98 -24.31 -8.78
N SER A 324 -1.24 -23.15 -9.37
CA SER A 324 -2.19 -23.00 -10.49
C SER A 324 -1.69 -23.69 -11.75
N LEU A 325 -0.37 -23.70 -11.98
CA LEU A 325 0.29 -24.34 -13.11
C LEU A 325 0.63 -25.82 -12.85
N ASP A 326 0.38 -26.32 -11.65
CA ASP A 326 0.78 -27.67 -11.19
C ASP A 326 2.30 -27.94 -11.39
N ILE A 327 3.11 -26.92 -11.11
CA ILE A 327 4.57 -27.00 -11.15
C ILE A 327 5.14 -26.99 -9.72
N PRO A 328 6.37 -27.52 -9.53
CA PRO A 328 7.07 -27.35 -8.25
C PRO A 328 7.22 -25.88 -7.88
N THR A 329 7.39 -25.61 -6.58
CA THR A 329 7.75 -24.27 -6.09
C THR A 329 8.93 -23.71 -6.88
N PHE A 330 8.90 -22.41 -7.18
CA PHE A 330 9.96 -21.73 -7.92
C PHE A 330 11.32 -21.97 -7.29
N LYS A 331 12.24 -22.53 -8.06
CA LYS A 331 13.62 -22.77 -7.63
C LYS A 331 14.43 -21.49 -7.80
N ARG A 332 15.35 -21.30 -6.88
CA ARG A 332 16.29 -20.18 -6.90
C ARG A 332 17.72 -20.70 -6.87
N ASN A 333 18.63 -19.98 -7.51
CA ASN A 333 20.06 -20.25 -7.43
C ASN A 333 20.61 -19.81 -6.04
N THR A 334 21.91 -19.96 -5.85
CA THR A 334 22.59 -19.60 -4.59
C THR A 334 22.56 -18.10 -4.26
N LYS A 335 22.17 -17.26 -5.21
CA LYS A 335 22.00 -15.80 -5.03
C LYS A 335 20.53 -15.40 -4.83
N GLY A 336 19.61 -16.37 -4.64
CA GLY A 336 18.19 -16.09 -4.49
C GLY A 336 17.45 -15.78 -5.80
N ILE A 337 18.10 -15.87 -6.95
CA ILE A 337 17.53 -15.54 -8.25
C ILE A 337 16.71 -16.72 -8.76
N VAL A 338 15.50 -16.46 -9.23
CA VAL A 338 14.61 -17.49 -9.80
C VAL A 338 15.22 -18.09 -11.07
N THR A 339 15.04 -19.40 -11.25
CA THR A 339 15.66 -20.14 -12.38
C THR A 339 14.79 -20.19 -13.64
N ASN A 340 13.54 -19.78 -13.55
CA ASN A 340 12.56 -19.69 -14.65
C ASN A 340 11.79 -18.38 -14.59
N PRO A 341 12.49 -17.23 -14.80
CA PRO A 341 11.91 -15.90 -14.68
C PRO A 341 10.79 -15.65 -15.70
N GLU A 342 10.83 -16.28 -16.87
CA GLU A 342 9.82 -16.20 -17.92
C GLU A 342 8.43 -16.66 -17.47
N VAL A 343 8.35 -17.49 -16.45
CA VAL A 343 7.09 -17.95 -15.86
C VAL A 343 6.62 -17.01 -14.74
N LEU A 344 7.54 -16.63 -13.83
CA LEU A 344 7.19 -15.85 -12.65
C LEU A 344 6.98 -14.38 -12.98
N TYR A 345 7.84 -13.80 -13.82
CA TYR A 345 7.83 -12.36 -14.13
C TYR A 345 6.95 -12.03 -15.35
N THR A 346 5.94 -12.83 -15.53
CA THR A 346 4.85 -12.67 -16.50
C THR A 346 3.55 -12.62 -15.73
N PRO A 347 2.70 -11.60 -15.91
CA PRO A 347 1.33 -11.67 -15.42
C PRO A 347 0.56 -12.73 -16.21
N TRP A 348 -0.50 -13.26 -15.61
CA TRP A 348 -1.38 -14.26 -16.21
C TRP A 348 -2.82 -13.83 -16.09
N TYR A 349 -3.64 -14.09 -17.10
CA TYR A 349 -5.07 -13.89 -16.98
C TYR A 349 -5.73 -15.04 -16.22
N GLY A 350 -6.45 -14.74 -15.15
CA GLY A 350 -7.38 -15.69 -14.56
C GLY A 350 -8.62 -15.81 -15.43
N GLN A 351 -8.81 -16.96 -16.08
CA GLN A 351 -9.85 -17.16 -17.09
C GLN A 351 -11.26 -17.15 -16.46
N LEU A 352 -12.18 -16.36 -17.04
CA LEU A 352 -13.58 -16.30 -16.66
C LEU A 352 -14.48 -16.64 -17.86
N ASN A 353 -15.55 -17.41 -17.62
CA ASN A 353 -16.39 -17.93 -18.73
C ASN A 353 -17.35 -16.89 -19.33
N ARG A 354 -17.64 -15.79 -18.66
CA ARG A 354 -18.69 -14.83 -19.05
C ARG A 354 -18.38 -13.38 -18.74
N GLN A 355 -17.15 -13.08 -18.36
CA GLN A 355 -16.69 -11.75 -17.98
C GLN A 355 -15.32 -11.51 -18.59
N ASP A 356 -14.86 -10.26 -18.57
CA ASP A 356 -13.47 -9.96 -18.91
C ASP A 356 -12.54 -10.67 -17.94
N ASP A 357 -11.47 -11.24 -18.45
CA ASP A 357 -10.45 -11.90 -17.64
C ASP A 357 -9.71 -10.85 -16.80
N VAL A 358 -9.26 -11.26 -15.61
CA VAL A 358 -8.51 -10.41 -14.68
C VAL A 358 -7.04 -10.80 -14.73
N ALA A 359 -6.15 -9.84 -14.99
CA ALA A 359 -4.71 -10.08 -14.97
C ALA A 359 -4.23 -10.27 -13.52
N ILE A 360 -3.30 -11.18 -13.31
CA ILE A 360 -2.74 -11.52 -12.00
C ILE A 360 -1.24 -11.33 -12.06
N PHE A 361 -0.71 -10.41 -11.25
CA PHE A 361 0.71 -10.21 -11.02
C PHE A 361 1.18 -11.07 -9.85
N PHE A 362 2.38 -11.62 -9.93
CA PHE A 362 2.89 -12.51 -8.91
C PHE A 362 4.14 -11.92 -8.26
N ARG A 363 4.05 -11.73 -6.95
CA ARG A 363 5.13 -11.22 -6.11
C ARG A 363 6.36 -12.12 -6.19
N ASP A 364 7.53 -11.57 -6.48
CA ASP A 364 8.79 -12.26 -6.18
C ASP A 364 9.02 -12.26 -4.68
N LEU A 365 8.94 -13.44 -4.07
CA LEU A 365 9.08 -13.62 -2.63
C LEU A 365 10.48 -13.21 -2.16
N SER A 366 11.54 -13.59 -2.89
CA SER A 366 12.91 -13.37 -2.47
C SER A 366 13.28 -11.89 -2.46
N ILE A 367 13.06 -11.19 -3.58
CA ILE A 367 13.42 -9.77 -3.69
C ILE A 367 12.58 -8.94 -2.72
N SER A 368 11.28 -9.21 -2.62
CA SER A 368 10.41 -8.50 -1.70
C SER A 368 10.79 -8.70 -0.24
N ASP A 369 11.11 -9.96 0.17
CA ASP A 369 11.55 -10.25 1.54
C ASP A 369 12.93 -9.67 1.85
N GLN A 370 13.82 -9.55 0.86
CA GLN A 370 15.10 -8.85 1.03
C GLN A 370 14.87 -7.38 1.36
N VAL A 371 14.01 -6.70 0.63
CA VAL A 371 13.64 -5.29 0.92
C VAL A 371 12.96 -5.20 2.29
N GLY A 372 11.99 -6.06 2.60
CA GLY A 372 11.24 -6.00 3.85
C GLY A 372 12.06 -6.31 5.12
N PHE A 373 13.07 -7.19 5.02
CA PHE A 373 13.72 -7.75 6.21
C PHE A 373 15.25 -7.74 6.17
N THR A 374 15.88 -8.06 5.02
CA THR A 374 17.31 -8.32 4.97
C THR A 374 18.13 -7.05 4.77
N TYR A 375 17.71 -6.18 3.86
CA TYR A 375 18.46 -4.99 3.47
C TYR A 375 18.59 -3.95 4.59
N SER A 376 17.71 -3.97 5.57
CA SER A 376 17.83 -3.13 6.78
C SER A 376 19.12 -3.35 7.59
N GLY A 377 19.82 -4.47 7.37
CA GLY A 377 21.12 -4.80 7.94
C GLY A 377 22.32 -4.49 7.05
N MET A 378 22.11 -3.95 5.85
CA MET A 378 23.14 -3.64 4.85
C MET A 378 23.30 -2.12 4.68
N SER A 379 24.40 -1.69 4.03
CA SER A 379 24.43 -0.31 3.54
C SER A 379 23.52 -0.15 2.32
N PRO A 380 22.96 1.06 2.05
CA PRO A 380 22.12 1.30 0.88
C PRO A 380 22.74 0.82 -0.42
N GLU A 381 24.06 1.07 -0.61
CA GLU A 381 24.77 0.70 -1.83
C GLU A 381 24.87 -0.82 -2.01
N MET A 382 25.09 -1.57 -0.91
CA MET A 382 25.16 -3.03 -0.97
C MET A 382 23.77 -3.63 -1.23
N ALA A 383 22.73 -3.08 -0.61
CA ALA A 383 21.36 -3.54 -0.76
C ALA A 383 20.85 -3.30 -2.21
N VAL A 384 21.07 -2.10 -2.74
CA VAL A 384 20.68 -1.77 -4.12
C VAL A 384 21.46 -2.57 -5.13
N ALA A 385 22.79 -2.77 -4.92
CA ALA A 385 23.61 -3.59 -5.82
C ALA A 385 23.16 -5.07 -5.83
N ASP A 386 22.76 -5.63 -4.70
CA ASP A 386 22.22 -6.99 -4.61
C ASP A 386 20.87 -7.12 -5.36
N MET A 387 19.96 -6.16 -5.16
CA MET A 387 18.69 -6.09 -5.89
C MET A 387 18.94 -5.96 -7.41
N MET A 388 19.82 -5.07 -7.84
CA MET A 388 20.13 -4.88 -9.26
C MET A 388 20.74 -6.12 -9.90
N ALA A 389 21.55 -6.89 -9.18
CA ALA A 389 22.08 -8.16 -9.68
C ALA A 389 20.99 -9.20 -9.95
N ALA A 390 19.92 -9.21 -9.14
CA ALA A 390 18.76 -10.05 -9.38
C ALA A 390 17.94 -9.58 -10.61
N LEU A 391 17.77 -8.27 -10.77
CA LEU A 391 17.07 -7.68 -11.91
C LEU A 391 17.85 -7.89 -13.23
N GLU A 392 19.18 -7.79 -13.20
CA GLU A 392 20.03 -8.05 -14.38
C GLU A 392 19.93 -9.52 -14.83
N ALA A 393 19.88 -10.46 -13.91
CA ALA A 393 19.67 -11.87 -14.25
C ALA A 393 18.27 -12.13 -14.86
N ALA A 394 17.24 -11.40 -14.44
CA ALA A 394 15.93 -11.43 -15.07
C ALA A 394 15.96 -10.83 -16.48
N ARG A 395 16.69 -9.73 -16.67
CA ARG A 395 16.93 -9.09 -17.96
C ARG A 395 17.56 -10.04 -18.98
N GLU A 396 18.59 -10.82 -18.60
CA GLU A 396 19.27 -11.77 -19.50
C GLU A 396 18.28 -12.73 -20.17
N VAL A 397 17.20 -13.11 -19.49
CA VAL A 397 16.12 -13.94 -20.06
C VAL A 397 15.13 -13.07 -20.83
N SER A 398 14.74 -11.92 -20.26
CA SER A 398 13.75 -11.00 -20.83
C SER A 398 14.07 -10.62 -22.27
N VAL A 399 15.33 -10.30 -22.58
CA VAL A 399 15.78 -9.91 -23.94
C VAL A 399 15.69 -11.03 -24.98
N THR A 400 15.43 -12.26 -24.55
CA THR A 400 15.24 -13.39 -25.46
C THR A 400 13.77 -13.63 -25.82
N LEU A 401 12.85 -12.86 -25.23
CA LEU A 401 11.41 -13.01 -25.37
C LEU A 401 10.82 -11.93 -26.29
N ASP A 402 9.63 -12.19 -26.80
CA ASP A 402 8.91 -11.25 -27.69
C ASP A 402 8.37 -10.01 -26.95
N ARG A 403 8.33 -10.04 -25.61
CA ARG A 403 7.97 -8.91 -24.76
C ARG A 403 8.83 -8.87 -23.50
N PRO A 404 9.09 -7.69 -22.95
CA PRO A 404 9.82 -7.55 -21.69
C PRO A 404 9.08 -8.20 -20.51
N LEU A 405 9.84 -8.81 -19.62
CA LEU A 405 9.32 -9.30 -18.34
C LEU A 405 9.02 -8.14 -17.37
N VAL A 406 8.18 -8.39 -16.38
CA VAL A 406 7.88 -7.47 -15.28
C VAL A 406 8.13 -8.14 -13.92
N VAL A 407 9.15 -7.68 -13.22
CA VAL A 407 9.45 -8.14 -11.86
C VAL A 407 8.53 -7.42 -10.87
N SER A 408 7.71 -8.18 -10.14
CA SER A 408 6.77 -7.62 -9.16
C SER A 408 7.36 -7.68 -7.75
N ILE A 409 7.71 -6.52 -7.19
CA ILE A 409 8.17 -6.32 -5.83
C ILE A 409 6.98 -5.77 -5.02
N VAL A 410 6.45 -6.58 -4.11
CA VAL A 410 5.23 -6.27 -3.35
C VAL A 410 5.46 -6.56 -1.88
N LEU A 411 5.29 -5.57 -1.02
CA LEU A 411 5.48 -5.71 0.43
C LEU A 411 4.70 -4.65 1.20
N ASP A 412 4.66 -4.83 2.53
CA ASP A 412 4.09 -3.84 3.44
C ASP A 412 4.84 -2.52 3.34
N GLY A 413 4.11 -1.43 3.22
CA GLY A 413 4.65 -0.10 2.98
C GLY A 413 5.10 0.63 4.24
N GLU A 414 4.62 0.25 5.43
CA GLU A 414 4.93 0.94 6.68
C GLU A 414 5.83 0.16 7.65
N ASN A 415 5.92 -1.16 7.53
CA ASN A 415 6.52 -1.99 8.60
C ASN A 415 8.06 -2.12 8.53
N ALA A 416 8.67 -1.88 7.37
CA ALA A 416 10.10 -2.12 7.18
C ALA A 416 11.00 -1.00 7.76
N TRP A 417 10.58 0.25 7.62
CA TRP A 417 11.47 1.41 7.66
C TRP A 417 12.05 1.72 9.03
N GLU A 418 11.33 1.45 10.13
CA GLU A 418 11.88 1.61 11.48
C GLU A 418 13.09 0.68 11.77
N HIS A 419 13.31 -0.36 10.96
CA HIS A 419 14.46 -1.24 11.02
C HIS A 419 15.65 -0.75 10.20
N TYR A 420 15.44 0.15 9.26
CA TYR A 420 16.48 0.77 8.46
C TYR A 420 17.15 1.94 9.20
N GLN A 421 18.36 2.28 8.77
CA GLN A 421 18.97 3.53 9.18
C GLN A 421 18.18 4.70 8.57
N ASN A 422 17.94 5.75 9.34
CA ASN A 422 17.31 6.98 8.87
C ASN A 422 15.90 6.74 8.29
N ASP A 423 15.16 5.77 8.86
CA ASP A 423 13.84 5.33 8.40
C ASP A 423 13.79 4.94 6.90
N GLY A 424 14.90 4.43 6.37
CA GLY A 424 14.98 3.87 5.02
C GLY A 424 15.14 4.89 3.89
N ILE A 425 15.15 6.20 4.16
CA ILE A 425 15.19 7.22 3.10
C ILE A 425 16.44 7.11 2.23
N ASP A 426 17.60 6.79 2.82
CA ASP A 426 18.85 6.65 2.07
C ASP A 426 18.79 5.45 1.10
N PHE A 427 18.19 4.34 1.55
CA PHE A 427 17.99 3.16 0.70
C PHE A 427 16.95 3.42 -0.39
N LEU A 428 15.79 3.97 -0.05
CA LEU A 428 14.71 4.24 -1.00
C LEU A 428 15.16 5.25 -2.08
N SER A 429 15.84 6.32 -1.67
CA SER A 429 16.36 7.34 -2.60
C SER A 429 17.33 6.73 -3.59
N LEU A 430 18.32 5.95 -3.09
CA LEU A 430 19.29 5.30 -3.97
C LEU A 430 18.65 4.25 -4.88
N MET A 431 17.65 3.52 -4.37
CA MET A 431 16.88 2.55 -5.16
C MET A 431 16.11 3.26 -6.28
N TYR A 432 15.38 4.32 -5.99
CA TYR A 432 14.61 5.06 -7.00
C TYR A 432 15.52 5.72 -8.05
N GLU A 433 16.61 6.36 -7.61
CA GLU A 433 17.61 6.91 -8.50
C GLU A 433 18.19 5.84 -9.44
N THR A 434 18.57 4.68 -8.89
CA THR A 434 19.15 3.59 -9.69
C THR A 434 18.13 3.02 -10.68
N LEU A 435 16.88 2.78 -10.25
CA LEU A 435 15.83 2.25 -11.12
C LEU A 435 15.46 3.21 -12.26
N THR A 436 15.51 4.52 -12.02
CA THR A 436 15.14 5.54 -13.02
C THR A 436 16.28 5.96 -13.94
N THR A 437 17.55 5.71 -13.56
CA THR A 437 18.73 6.06 -14.36
C THR A 437 19.36 4.88 -15.11
N THR A 438 18.82 3.67 -14.93
CA THR A 438 19.30 2.46 -15.62
C THR A 438 18.64 2.32 -16.99
N ASP A 439 19.39 2.50 -18.06
CA ASP A 439 18.88 2.60 -19.45
C ASP A 439 18.02 1.42 -19.92
N TRP A 440 18.34 0.19 -19.49
CA TRP A 440 17.65 -1.02 -19.90
C TRP A 440 16.40 -1.36 -19.08
N LEU A 441 16.10 -0.58 -18.05
CA LEU A 441 15.01 -0.86 -17.10
C LEU A 441 14.04 0.32 -17.06
N LYS A 442 12.74 0.02 -16.95
CA LYS A 442 11.72 1.02 -16.59
C LYS A 442 10.88 0.52 -15.42
N THR A 443 10.52 1.44 -14.53
CA THR A 443 9.44 1.18 -13.58
C THR A 443 8.09 1.34 -14.27
N THR A 444 7.09 0.58 -13.83
CA THR A 444 5.75 0.61 -14.43
C THR A 444 4.66 0.40 -13.38
N THR A 445 3.44 0.81 -13.72
CA THR A 445 2.26 0.37 -12.97
C THR A 445 1.66 -0.87 -13.64
N PRO A 446 0.90 -1.70 -12.90
CA PRO A 446 0.19 -2.84 -13.49
C PRO A 446 -0.72 -2.45 -14.65
N THR A 447 -1.46 -1.35 -14.52
CA THR A 447 -2.36 -0.85 -15.58
C THR A 447 -1.58 -0.49 -16.84
N GLU A 448 -0.48 0.28 -16.75
CA GLU A 448 0.37 0.62 -17.90
C GLU A 448 0.91 -0.63 -18.61
N TYR A 449 1.38 -1.64 -17.84
CA TYR A 449 1.90 -2.87 -18.41
C TYR A 449 0.82 -3.68 -19.16
N ILE A 450 -0.37 -3.87 -18.58
CA ILE A 450 -1.44 -4.63 -19.25
C ILE A 450 -2.07 -3.87 -20.43
N GLU A 451 -2.11 -2.55 -20.41
CA GLU A 451 -2.56 -1.76 -21.57
C GLU A 451 -1.65 -1.97 -22.78
N LYS A 452 -0.35 -2.11 -22.53
CA LYS A 452 0.64 -2.31 -23.59
C LYS A 452 0.75 -3.76 -24.05
N TYR A 453 0.81 -4.71 -23.12
CA TYR A 453 1.12 -6.12 -23.39
C TYR A 453 -0.05 -7.08 -23.13
N GLY A 454 -1.21 -6.59 -22.69
CA GLY A 454 -2.38 -7.41 -22.36
C GLY A 454 -2.75 -8.47 -23.38
N PRO A 455 -2.77 -8.18 -24.72
CA PRO A 455 -3.09 -9.17 -25.74
C PRO A 455 -2.10 -10.34 -25.83
N GLN A 456 -0.90 -10.20 -25.26
CA GLN A 456 0.17 -11.22 -25.28
C GLN A 456 0.25 -12.01 -23.96
N ILE A 457 -0.64 -11.73 -23.01
CA ILE A 457 -0.65 -12.42 -21.70
C ILE A 457 -1.38 -13.74 -21.79
N ASP A 458 -0.74 -14.81 -21.32
CA ASP A 458 -1.31 -16.15 -21.25
C ASP A 458 -2.40 -16.28 -20.19
N LYS A 459 -3.18 -17.38 -20.25
CA LYS A 459 -4.30 -17.64 -19.35
C LYS A 459 -4.04 -18.81 -18.44
N LEU A 460 -4.47 -18.67 -17.19
CA LEU A 460 -4.55 -19.77 -16.22
C LEU A 460 -5.93 -20.43 -16.34
N ASP A 461 -5.94 -21.74 -16.52
CA ASP A 461 -7.20 -22.51 -16.55
C ASP A 461 -7.92 -22.44 -15.20
N LYS A 462 -7.15 -22.34 -14.11
CA LYS A 462 -7.67 -22.29 -12.74
C LYS A 462 -6.69 -21.53 -11.85
N VAL A 463 -7.24 -20.71 -10.95
CA VAL A 463 -6.47 -20.05 -9.87
C VAL A 463 -6.58 -20.86 -8.59
N PHE A 464 -5.43 -21.30 -8.07
CA PHE A 464 -5.36 -22.09 -6.85
C PHE A 464 -5.70 -21.23 -5.62
N PRO A 465 -6.55 -21.72 -4.69
CA PRO A 465 -6.92 -20.98 -3.49
C PRO A 465 -5.78 -20.95 -2.47
N ALA A 466 -5.17 -19.78 -2.30
CA ALA A 466 -4.06 -19.55 -1.38
C ALA A 466 -3.83 -18.05 -1.15
N SER A 467 -2.83 -17.71 -0.33
CA SER A 467 -2.41 -16.35 -0.02
C SER A 467 -1.01 -16.01 -0.56
N TRP A 468 -0.53 -14.80 -0.30
CA TRP A 468 0.76 -14.32 -0.83
C TRP A 468 2.01 -14.90 -0.13
N PHE A 469 1.88 -15.40 1.08
CA PHE A 469 3.03 -15.95 1.82
C PHE A 469 2.95 -17.45 2.11
N GLN A 470 1.79 -18.08 1.91
CA GLN A 470 1.63 -19.53 2.06
C GLN A 470 0.69 -20.11 0.99
N PRO A 471 0.94 -21.36 0.52
CA PRO A 471 0.10 -22.00 -0.48
C PRO A 471 -1.22 -22.56 0.11
N ASN A 472 -1.78 -21.88 1.12
CA ASN A 472 -3.02 -22.23 1.82
C ASN A 472 -3.55 -21.02 2.61
N PHE A 473 -4.54 -21.25 3.48
CA PHE A 473 -5.14 -20.26 4.38
C PHE A 473 -4.92 -20.57 5.87
N ALA A 474 -3.91 -21.37 6.21
CA ALA A 474 -3.68 -21.87 7.57
C ALA A 474 -3.49 -20.77 8.65
N THR A 475 -3.14 -19.54 8.26
CA THR A 475 -3.06 -18.40 9.19
C THR A 475 -4.44 -17.95 9.71
N TRP A 476 -5.53 -18.27 9.00
CA TRP A 476 -6.87 -17.76 9.31
C TRP A 476 -7.92 -18.83 9.56
N ILE A 477 -7.59 -20.09 9.30
CA ILE A 477 -8.49 -21.24 9.47
C ILE A 477 -7.69 -22.55 9.52
N GLY A 478 -8.05 -23.45 10.39
CA GLY A 478 -7.44 -24.77 10.48
C GLY A 478 -6.96 -25.14 11.87
N GLU A 479 -6.85 -24.17 12.78
CA GLU A 479 -6.61 -24.40 14.19
C GLU A 479 -7.90 -24.26 15.00
N THR A 480 -7.92 -24.79 16.22
CA THR A 480 -9.12 -24.84 17.06
C THR A 480 -9.73 -23.47 17.35
N GLU A 481 -8.89 -22.46 17.61
CA GLU A 481 -9.34 -21.12 17.96
C GLU A 481 -9.97 -20.42 16.77
N GLU A 482 -9.33 -20.46 15.62
CA GLU A 482 -9.84 -19.86 14.37
C GLU A 482 -11.13 -20.54 13.92
N THR A 483 -11.15 -21.89 13.97
CA THR A 483 -12.32 -22.69 13.61
C THR A 483 -13.51 -22.36 14.53
N TYR A 484 -13.27 -22.13 15.84
CA TYR A 484 -14.28 -21.66 16.76
C TYR A 484 -14.78 -20.25 16.40
N ALA A 485 -13.88 -19.34 16.01
CA ALA A 485 -14.25 -17.99 15.56
C ALA A 485 -15.15 -18.03 14.32
N TRP A 486 -14.85 -18.89 13.34
CA TRP A 486 -15.70 -19.10 12.16
C TRP A 486 -17.07 -19.66 12.51
N ASP A 487 -17.15 -20.65 13.42
CA ASP A 487 -18.43 -21.14 13.93
C ASP A 487 -19.25 -20.06 14.63
N TYR A 488 -18.59 -19.18 15.40
CA TYR A 488 -19.25 -18.06 16.08
C TYR A 488 -19.76 -17.02 15.08
N LEU A 489 -18.93 -16.68 14.07
CA LEU A 489 -19.32 -15.77 12.99
C LEU A 489 -20.54 -16.30 12.22
N GLN A 490 -20.56 -17.60 11.89
CA GLN A 490 -21.72 -18.24 11.22
C GLN A 490 -22.99 -18.15 12.07
N LYS A 491 -22.91 -18.38 13.37
CA LYS A 491 -24.06 -18.24 14.28
C LYS A 491 -24.58 -16.80 14.33
N THR A 492 -23.66 -15.85 14.42
CA THR A 492 -23.99 -14.42 14.43
C THR A 492 -24.65 -14.00 13.13
N ARG A 493 -24.10 -14.40 12.00
CA ARG A 493 -24.65 -14.10 10.67
C ARG A 493 -26.04 -14.73 10.47
N ALA A 494 -26.23 -15.97 10.91
CA ALA A 494 -27.53 -16.64 10.87
C ALA A 494 -28.56 -15.97 11.79
N PHE A 495 -28.14 -15.43 12.94
CA PHE A 495 -29.02 -14.64 13.81
C PHE A 495 -29.46 -13.35 13.11
N TYR A 496 -28.53 -12.62 12.49
CA TYR A 496 -28.81 -11.41 11.73
C TYR A 496 -29.82 -11.68 10.60
N ASP A 497 -29.62 -12.74 9.79
CA ASP A 497 -30.55 -13.11 8.71
C ASP A 497 -31.96 -13.34 9.21
N ARG A 498 -32.10 -14.03 10.34
CA ARG A 498 -33.43 -14.26 10.96
C ARG A 498 -34.05 -12.97 11.46
N SER A 499 -33.25 -12.07 12.06
CA SER A 499 -33.74 -10.81 12.58
C SER A 499 -34.25 -9.88 11.47
N LEU A 500 -33.57 -9.82 10.35
CA LEU A 500 -34.03 -9.08 9.17
C LEU A 500 -35.32 -9.62 8.59
N SER A 501 -35.46 -10.94 8.52
CA SER A 501 -36.72 -11.55 8.03
C SER A 501 -37.91 -11.22 8.92
N LEU A 502 -37.74 -11.09 10.23
CA LEU A 502 -38.79 -10.68 11.18
C LEU A 502 -39.18 -9.20 11.04
N ILE A 503 -38.21 -8.31 10.74
CA ILE A 503 -38.48 -6.88 10.47
C ILE A 503 -39.37 -6.72 9.24
N HIS A 504 -39.05 -7.44 8.15
CA HIS A 504 -39.86 -7.41 6.92
C HIS A 504 -41.27 -8.01 7.07
N ILE A 505 -41.47 -8.91 8.02
CA ILE A 505 -42.81 -9.47 8.33
C ILE A 505 -43.64 -8.50 9.20
N SER A 506 -43.00 -7.64 9.99
CA SER A 506 -43.66 -6.74 10.95
C SER A 506 -43.97 -5.34 10.39
N GLU A 507 -43.57 -4.97 9.18
CA GLU A 507 -44.04 -3.76 8.52
C GLU A 507 -45.47 -4.02 7.97
N PRO A 508 -46.54 -3.41 8.58
CA PRO A 508 -47.87 -3.49 7.97
C PRO A 508 -47.79 -2.76 6.63
N THR A 509 -48.18 -3.45 5.55
CA THR A 509 -48.54 -2.82 4.29
C THR A 509 -49.45 -1.64 4.57
N ARG A 510 -48.94 -0.40 4.47
CA ARG A 510 -49.81 0.79 4.48
C ARG A 510 -50.74 0.67 3.27
N PRO A 511 -52.06 0.65 3.48
CA PRO A 511 -52.98 0.73 2.35
C PRO A 511 -52.81 2.11 1.72
N TYR A 512 -52.70 2.14 0.41
CA TYR A 512 -52.68 3.34 -0.40
C TYR A 512 -53.96 4.15 -0.20
#